data_e477ae48d735250866c1e14f7cdae5f6
#
_entry.id   e477ae48d735250866c1e14f7cdae5f6
#
_cell.length_a   1.000
_cell.length_b   1.000
_cell.length_c   1.000
_cell.angle_alpha   90.00
_cell.angle_beta   90.00
_cell.angle_gamma   90.00
#
_symmetry.space_group_name_H-M   'P 1'
#
loop_
_entity.id
_entity.type
_entity.pdbx_description
1 polymer ?
#
loop_
_entity_poly.entity_id
_entity_poly.type
_entity_poly.pdbx_seq_one_letter_code
_entity_poly.pdbx_strand_id
1 'polypeptide(L)'
;MKAVILAGGYGTRISDFDNKESILRPKPMIEIGGKPILWYILKIYSSYGINDFVICCGYKGEQIKEYFNNIDSTPWNIELVDTGLHTMTGGRLKRIQNNIDNTFCVTYGDGLSNVNINDLITFHTEKKSVAT
;
A
#
# COMPACT_ATOMS: atom_id res chain seq x y z
N MET A 1 11.16 -5.24 9.49
CA MET A 1 10.07 -4.24 9.56
C MET A 1 9.13 -4.43 8.38
N LYS A 2 7.85 -4.30 8.60
CA LYS A 2 6.83 -4.38 7.54
C LYS A 2 6.37 -2.99 7.12
N ALA A 3 5.92 -2.85 5.89
CA ALA A 3 5.18 -1.71 5.42
C ALA A 3 3.75 -2.13 5.11
N VAL A 4 2.80 -1.39 5.67
CA VAL A 4 1.37 -1.58 5.45
C VAL A 4 0.89 -0.58 4.41
N ILE A 5 0.17 -1.07 3.42
CA ILE A 5 -0.34 -0.23 2.34
C ILE A 5 -1.86 -0.28 2.32
N LEU A 6 -2.47 0.88 2.43
CA LEU A 6 -3.92 1.04 2.45
C LEU A 6 -4.42 1.20 1.01
N ALA A 7 -4.96 0.13 0.45
CA ALA A 7 -5.36 0.04 -0.95
C ALA A 7 -6.86 -0.30 -1.14
N GLY A 8 -7.67 -0.07 -0.12
CA GLY A 8 -9.07 -0.52 -0.11
C GLY A 8 -10.13 0.52 -0.41
N GLY A 9 -9.78 1.77 -0.67
CA GLY A 9 -10.74 2.84 -0.93
C GLY A 9 -11.45 2.72 -2.28
N TYR A 10 -12.61 3.36 -2.43
CA TYR A 10 -13.42 3.33 -3.66
C TYR A 10 -12.80 4.07 -4.84
N GLY A 11 -11.84 4.97 -4.62
CA GLY A 11 -11.19 5.70 -5.69
C GLY A 11 -12.03 6.74 -6.41
N THR A 12 -13.07 7.27 -5.78
CA THR A 12 -14.06 8.16 -6.39
C THR A 12 -13.50 9.48 -6.90
N ARG A 13 -12.37 9.95 -6.38
CA ARG A 13 -11.77 11.23 -6.79
C ARG A 13 -11.08 11.22 -8.15
N ILE A 14 -10.69 10.06 -8.65
CA ILE A 14 -10.04 9.94 -9.98
C ILE A 14 -11.07 9.77 -11.09
N SER A 15 -12.31 9.41 -10.78
CA SER A 15 -13.39 9.38 -11.76
C SER A 15 -13.66 10.76 -12.40
N ASP A 16 -13.22 11.84 -11.78
CA ASP A 16 -13.34 13.20 -12.32
C ASP A 16 -12.40 13.47 -13.51
N PHE A 17 -11.45 12.61 -13.79
CA PHE A 17 -10.51 12.75 -14.90
C PHE A 17 -10.90 11.98 -16.17
N ASP A 18 -12.14 11.56 -16.27
CA ASP A 18 -12.81 11.09 -17.49
C ASP A 18 -12.07 10.03 -18.31
N ASN A 19 -11.44 9.07 -17.64
CA ASN A 19 -10.93 7.88 -18.30
C ASN A 19 -11.74 6.67 -17.92
N LYS A 20 -12.31 5.98 -18.92
CA LYS A 20 -13.01 4.69 -18.74
C LYS A 20 -12.17 3.67 -17.96
N GLU A 21 -10.84 3.81 -17.99
CA GLU A 21 -9.91 2.98 -17.23
C GLU A 21 -9.99 3.22 -15.71
N SER A 22 -10.26 4.44 -15.26
CA SER A 22 -10.37 4.77 -13.84
C SER A 22 -11.59 4.13 -13.18
N ILE A 23 -12.64 3.87 -13.98
CA ILE A 23 -13.85 3.14 -13.53
C ILE A 23 -13.58 1.64 -13.40
N LEU A 24 -12.62 1.11 -14.16
CA LEU A 24 -12.31 -0.32 -14.26
C LEU A 24 -11.21 -0.78 -13.31
N ARG A 25 -10.43 0.16 -12.74
CA ARG A 25 -9.28 -0.17 -11.88
C ARG A 25 -9.36 0.57 -10.55
N PRO A 26 -8.94 -0.06 -9.44
CA PRO A 26 -8.74 0.68 -8.18
C PRO A 26 -7.57 1.66 -8.34
N LYS A 27 -7.61 2.78 -7.60
CA LYS A 27 -6.57 3.82 -7.66
C LYS A 27 -5.13 3.31 -7.60
N PRO A 28 -4.79 2.38 -6.67
CA PRO A 28 -3.42 1.88 -6.58
C PRO A 28 -2.93 1.17 -7.84
N MET A 29 -3.86 0.74 -8.70
CA MET A 29 -3.56 0.00 -9.93
C MET A 29 -3.54 0.87 -11.17
N ILE A 30 -3.72 2.19 -11.05
CA ILE A 30 -3.56 3.12 -12.16
C ILE A 30 -2.10 3.13 -12.59
N GLU A 31 -1.87 2.93 -13.88
CA GLU A 31 -0.53 2.81 -14.43
C GLU A 31 0.10 4.16 -14.75
N ILE A 32 1.37 4.29 -14.39
CA ILE A 32 2.25 5.39 -14.77
C ILE A 32 3.51 4.77 -15.36
N GLY A 33 3.80 5.06 -16.62
CA GLY A 33 4.99 4.50 -17.28
C GLY A 33 4.97 2.97 -17.37
N GLY A 34 3.80 2.36 -17.52
CA GLY A 34 3.63 0.92 -17.69
C GLY A 34 3.58 0.10 -16.40
N LYS A 35 3.63 0.74 -15.24
CA LYS A 35 3.55 0.09 -13.93
C LYS A 35 2.49 0.78 -13.05
N PRO A 36 1.72 0.02 -12.23
CA PRO A 36 0.78 0.65 -11.31
C PRO A 36 1.48 1.49 -10.23
N ILE A 37 0.81 2.52 -9.74
CA ILE A 37 1.32 3.37 -8.64
C ILE A 37 1.77 2.49 -7.46
N LEU A 38 1.01 1.49 -7.12
CA LEU A 38 1.31 0.55 -6.03
C LEU A 38 2.68 -0.13 -6.22
N TRP A 39 3.04 -0.48 -7.46
CA TRP A 39 4.36 -1.05 -7.75
C TRP A 39 5.50 -0.09 -7.36
N TYR A 40 5.35 1.20 -7.69
CA TYR A 40 6.36 2.21 -7.33
C TYR A 40 6.47 2.39 -5.83
N ILE A 41 5.36 2.32 -5.10
CA ILE A 41 5.37 2.41 -3.64
C ILE A 41 6.19 1.25 -3.05
N LEU A 42 5.93 0.02 -3.49
CA LEU A 42 6.71 -1.14 -3.04
C LEU A 42 8.20 -0.98 -3.40
N LYS A 43 8.49 -0.47 -4.59
CA LYS A 43 9.86 -0.24 -5.05
C LYS A 43 10.59 0.80 -4.19
N ILE A 44 9.92 1.86 -3.77
CA ILE A 44 10.47 2.87 -2.87
C ILE A 44 10.85 2.23 -1.52
N TYR A 45 9.93 1.53 -0.87
CA TYR A 45 10.24 0.86 0.39
C TYR A 45 11.34 -0.18 0.26
N SER A 46 11.32 -0.96 -0.82
CA SER A 46 12.35 -1.95 -1.11
C SER A 46 13.73 -1.33 -1.27
N SER A 47 13.83 -0.13 -1.81
CA SER A 47 15.10 0.59 -1.93
C SER A 47 15.71 0.95 -0.56
N TYR A 48 14.91 0.97 0.50
CA TYR A 48 15.35 1.15 1.89
C TYR A 48 15.46 -0.18 2.65
N GLY A 49 15.41 -1.31 1.96
CA GLY A 49 15.55 -2.63 2.55
C GLY A 49 14.29 -3.21 3.17
N ILE A 50 13.12 -2.59 2.96
CA ILE A 50 11.84 -3.10 3.45
C ILE A 50 11.15 -3.84 2.31
N ASN A 51 11.08 -5.17 2.45
CA ASN A 51 10.53 -6.08 1.43
C ASN A 51 9.31 -6.89 1.91
N ASP A 52 8.91 -6.72 3.16
CA ASP A 52 7.72 -7.37 3.73
C ASP A 52 6.55 -6.39 3.74
N PHE A 53 5.52 -6.72 2.98
CA PHE A 53 4.39 -5.86 2.76
C PHE A 53 3.08 -6.53 3.18
N VAL A 54 2.22 -5.75 3.85
CA VAL A 54 0.82 -6.11 4.06
C VAL A 54 -0.03 -5.11 3.30
N ILE A 55 -0.78 -5.57 2.31
CA ILE A 55 -1.65 -4.73 1.50
C ILE A 55 -3.09 -4.94 1.94
N CYS A 56 -3.69 -3.89 2.50
CA CYS A 56 -5.08 -3.90 2.90
C CYS A 56 -5.97 -3.65 1.68
N CYS A 57 -6.67 -4.68 1.24
CA CYS A 57 -7.53 -4.65 0.07
C CYS A 57 -8.99 -4.41 0.46
N GLY A 58 -9.76 -3.93 -0.51
CA GLY A 58 -11.20 -3.74 -0.41
C GLY A 58 -11.78 -3.69 -1.81
N TYR A 59 -12.19 -2.52 -2.28
CA TYR A 59 -12.74 -2.33 -3.62
C TYR A 59 -11.77 -2.84 -4.69
N LYS A 60 -12.24 -3.81 -5.50
CA LYS A 60 -11.48 -4.46 -6.58
C LYS A 60 -10.13 -5.05 -6.14
N GLY A 61 -10.07 -5.57 -4.93
CA GLY A 61 -8.85 -6.19 -4.39
C GLY A 61 -8.37 -7.39 -5.20
N GLU A 62 -9.26 -8.08 -5.91
CA GLU A 62 -8.91 -9.18 -6.82
C GLU A 62 -7.99 -8.76 -7.96
N GLN A 63 -8.09 -7.53 -8.45
CA GLN A 63 -7.18 -7.00 -9.48
C GLN A 63 -5.76 -6.81 -8.94
N ILE A 64 -5.64 -6.37 -7.70
CA ILE A 64 -4.34 -6.23 -7.02
C ILE A 64 -3.70 -7.61 -6.86
N LYS A 65 -4.47 -8.58 -6.40
CA LYS A 65 -4.02 -9.96 -6.21
C LYS A 65 -3.55 -10.57 -7.53
N GLU A 66 -4.33 -10.43 -8.59
CA GLU A 66 -3.98 -10.95 -9.91
C GLU A 66 -2.69 -10.35 -10.43
N TYR A 67 -2.52 -9.04 -10.32
CA TYR A 67 -1.31 -8.36 -10.74
C TYR A 67 -0.06 -8.92 -10.05
N PHE A 68 -0.07 -9.00 -8.71
CA PHE A 68 1.10 -9.44 -7.96
C PHE A 68 1.35 -10.95 -8.04
N ASN A 69 0.35 -11.75 -8.38
CA ASN A 69 0.56 -13.17 -8.69
C ASN A 69 1.25 -13.40 -10.04
N ASN A 70 1.18 -12.43 -10.94
CA ASN A 70 1.68 -12.54 -12.32
C ASN A 70 2.95 -11.74 -12.59
N ILE A 71 3.48 -11.00 -11.61
CA ILE A 71 4.75 -10.29 -11.80
C ILE A 71 5.93 -11.22 -11.66
N ASP A 72 7.00 -10.90 -12.39
CA ASP A 72 8.25 -11.63 -12.33
C ASP A 72 8.93 -11.54 -10.96
N SER A 73 9.93 -12.38 -10.78
CA SER A 73 10.69 -12.47 -9.53
C SER A 73 11.10 -11.10 -8.97
N THR A 74 10.61 -10.82 -7.78
CA THR A 74 10.97 -9.65 -6.98
C THR A 74 11.37 -10.11 -5.57
N PRO A 75 12.14 -9.31 -4.80
CA PRO A 75 12.45 -9.65 -3.42
C PRO A 75 11.27 -9.45 -2.46
N TRP A 76 10.10 -9.12 -2.96
CA TRP A 76 8.95 -8.71 -2.17
C TRP A 76 8.18 -9.90 -1.61
N ASN A 77 7.96 -9.89 -0.31
CA ASN A 77 7.03 -10.77 0.36
C ASN A 77 5.73 -10.00 0.59
N ILE A 78 4.70 -10.33 -0.16
CA ILE A 78 3.43 -9.58 -0.18
C ILE A 78 2.33 -10.43 0.41
N GLU A 79 1.70 -9.92 1.45
CA GLU A 79 0.51 -10.48 2.07
C GLU A 79 -0.68 -9.58 1.75
N LEU A 80 -1.67 -10.11 1.03
CA LEU A 80 -2.90 -9.41 0.66
C LEU A 80 -3.99 -9.77 1.66
N VAL A 81 -4.54 -8.79 2.35
CA VAL A 81 -5.60 -8.99 3.33
C VAL A 81 -6.85 -8.24 2.90
N ASP A 82 -7.95 -8.96 2.72
CA ASP A 82 -9.26 -8.34 2.52
C ASP A 82 -9.72 -7.70 3.84
N THR A 83 -9.71 -6.37 3.88
CA THR A 83 -10.12 -5.61 5.06
C THR A 83 -11.53 -5.06 4.94
N GLY A 84 -12.28 -5.47 3.91
CA GLY A 84 -13.67 -5.12 3.70
C GLY A 84 -13.88 -3.93 2.77
N LEU A 85 -15.07 -3.88 2.16
CA LEU A 85 -15.41 -2.86 1.16
C LEU A 85 -15.66 -1.49 1.79
N HIS A 86 -16.37 -1.45 2.93
CA HIS A 86 -16.79 -0.22 3.59
C HIS A 86 -15.93 0.17 4.80
N THR A 87 -14.83 -0.54 5.01
CA THR A 87 -13.96 -0.32 6.15
C THR A 87 -13.16 0.97 6.01
N MET A 88 -13.16 1.80 7.04
CA MET A 88 -12.37 3.03 7.10
C MET A 88 -10.91 2.73 7.47
N THR A 89 -10.04 3.73 7.35
CA THR A 89 -8.59 3.61 7.52
C THR A 89 -8.19 2.93 8.83
N GLY A 90 -8.65 3.42 9.96
CA GLY A 90 -8.35 2.82 11.27
C GLY A 90 -8.90 1.40 11.42
N GLY A 91 -10.06 1.13 10.85
CA GLY A 91 -10.65 -0.20 10.83
C GLY A 91 -9.83 -1.20 10.03
N ARG A 92 -9.24 -0.76 8.91
CA ARG A 92 -8.35 -1.62 8.11
C ARG A 92 -7.10 -2.00 8.89
N LEU A 93 -6.48 -1.04 9.56
CA LEU A 93 -5.33 -1.29 10.43
C LEU A 93 -5.68 -2.27 11.57
N LYS A 94 -6.85 -2.11 12.17
CA LYS A 94 -7.32 -3.01 13.23
C LYS A 94 -7.46 -4.44 12.73
N ARG A 95 -7.95 -4.65 11.53
CA ARG A 95 -8.17 -5.98 10.95
C ARG A 95 -6.89 -6.73 10.63
N ILE A 96 -5.77 -6.03 10.47
CA ILE A 96 -4.46 -6.64 10.21
C ILE A 96 -3.59 -6.74 11.47
N GLN A 97 -4.12 -6.50 12.66
CA GLN A 97 -3.34 -6.50 13.90
C GLN A 97 -2.54 -7.79 14.12
N ASN A 98 -3.03 -8.93 13.63
CA ASN A 98 -2.34 -10.22 13.74
C ASN A 98 -1.26 -10.41 12.66
N ASN A 99 -1.19 -9.52 11.67
CA ASN A 99 -0.21 -9.58 10.59
C ASN A 99 1.03 -8.70 10.88
N ILE A 100 0.99 -7.92 11.95
CA ILE A 100 2.05 -6.99 12.38
C ILE A 100 2.41 -7.23 13.83
N ASP A 101 3.72 -7.25 14.12
CA ASP A 101 4.23 -7.60 15.45
C ASP A 101 4.76 -6.38 16.23
N ASN A 102 5.35 -5.42 15.55
CA ASN A 102 6.07 -4.29 16.15
C ASN A 102 5.80 -3.00 15.39
N THR A 103 6.69 -2.02 15.53
CA THR A 103 6.68 -0.81 14.71
C THR A 103 6.68 -1.16 13.22
N PHE A 104 5.83 -0.50 12.48
CA PHE A 104 5.67 -0.71 11.04
C PHE A 104 5.43 0.63 10.34
N CYS A 105 5.71 0.68 9.06
CA CYS A 105 5.38 1.82 8.21
C CYS A 105 3.96 1.70 7.69
N VAL A 106 3.28 2.83 7.52
CA VAL A 106 1.95 2.87 6.88
C VAL A 106 1.97 3.90 5.76
N THR A 107 1.41 3.57 4.64
CA THR A 107 1.21 4.50 3.53
C THR A 107 -0.10 4.23 2.80
N TYR A 108 -0.61 5.24 2.10
CA TYR A 108 -1.71 5.06 1.17
C TYR A 108 -1.21 4.45 -0.14
N GLY A 109 -2.04 3.66 -0.80
CA GLY A 109 -1.71 2.95 -2.04
C GLY A 109 -1.80 3.78 -3.31
N ASP A 110 -2.07 5.07 -3.21
CA ASP A 110 -2.29 5.98 -4.34
C ASP A 110 -1.43 7.25 -4.30
N GLY A 111 -0.46 7.33 -3.41
CA GLY A 111 0.42 8.49 -3.26
C GLY A 111 1.90 8.12 -3.26
N LEU A 112 2.69 8.90 -3.96
CA LEU A 112 4.15 8.78 -3.99
C LEU A 112 4.78 9.95 -3.24
N SER A 113 5.91 9.70 -2.60
CA SER A 113 6.69 10.74 -1.94
C SER A 113 8.18 10.45 -2.05
N ASN A 114 9.00 11.45 -1.77
CA ASN A 114 10.45 11.34 -1.71
C ASN A 114 11.00 11.35 -0.27
N VAL A 115 10.17 11.00 0.69
CA VAL A 115 10.58 10.91 2.10
C VAL A 115 11.67 9.86 2.25
N ASN A 116 12.74 10.21 2.96
CA ASN A 116 13.76 9.25 3.35
C ASN A 116 13.18 8.34 4.47
N ILE A 117 12.89 7.10 4.12
CA ILE A 117 12.24 6.14 5.04
C ILE A 117 13.14 5.82 6.23
N ASN A 118 14.46 5.71 6.03
CA ASN A 118 15.40 5.45 7.13
C ASN A 118 15.41 6.59 8.14
N ASP A 119 15.40 7.83 7.66
CA ASP A 119 15.36 9.01 8.54
C ASP A 119 14.04 9.08 9.31
N LEU A 120 12.92 8.75 8.65
CA LEU A 120 11.61 8.69 9.28
C LEU A 120 11.58 7.66 10.43
N ILE A 121 12.11 6.47 10.20
CA ILE A 121 12.18 5.40 11.20
C ILE A 121 13.07 5.81 12.37
N THR A 122 14.23 6.40 12.09
CA THR A 122 15.15 6.90 13.11
C THR A 122 14.48 7.96 13.99
N PHE A 123 13.82 8.93 13.36
CA PHE A 123 13.08 9.98 14.07
C PHE A 123 11.99 9.39 14.97
N HIS A 124 11.19 8.45 14.45
CA HIS A 124 10.15 7.77 15.21
C HIS A 124 10.72 7.08 16.45
N THR A 125 11.81 6.36 16.28
CA THR A 125 12.48 5.62 17.37
C THR A 125 13.03 6.56 18.44
N GLU A 126 13.69 7.65 18.03
CA GLU A 126 14.25 8.64 18.94
C GLU A 126 13.19 9.38 19.75
N LYS A 127 12.09 9.74 19.10
CA LYS A 127 10.98 10.45 19.75
C LYS A 127 10.11 9.56 20.63
N LYS A 128 10.23 8.25 20.52
CA LYS A 128 9.42 7.27 21.27
C LYS A 128 7.91 7.52 21.13
N SER A 129 7.50 7.99 19.96
CA SER A 129 6.10 8.31 19.67
C SER A 129 5.32 7.04 19.35
N VAL A 130 4.01 7.07 19.61
CA VAL A 130 3.11 6.00 19.17
C VAL A 130 2.93 6.03 17.66
N ALA A 131 2.87 7.23 17.09
CA ALA A 131 2.79 7.46 15.65
C ALA A 131 3.61 8.70 15.28
N THR A 132 4.14 8.67 14.07
CA THR A 132 4.94 9.78 13.52
C THR A 132 4.45 10.10 12.12
#